data_f6b4dfa3edc3fafbb911bf99c30bdab6
#
_entry.id   f6b4dfa3edc3fafbb911bf99c30bdab6
#
_cell.length_a   1.000
_cell.length_b   1.000
_cell.length_c   1.000
_cell.angle_alpha   90.00
_cell.angle_beta   90.00
_cell.angle_gamma   90.00
#
_symmetry.space_group_name_H-M   'P 1'
#
loop_
_entity.id
_entity.type
_entity.pdbx_description
1 polymer ?
#
loop_
_entity_poly.entity_id
_entity_poly.type
_entity_poly.pdbx_seq_one_letter_code
_entity_poly.pdbx_strand_id
1 'polypeptide(L)'
;RLNRRQRQMCIRDRLYPDAFVYTWADMNSSLFSALKVERNVMFIILSLIIIVAAFNIISGLTILVKNKTRDIAILKSIGVLNKSIIKIFFLVGVSIGTSATIFGIFLGVTFSIYVENIRQFLSSTFNISLFPEEIYFLSKMPSEININSIVIITICSILITIVVSIFPALKAANMDPIKSLKYE
;
A
#
# COMPACT_ATOMS: atom_id res chain seq x y z
N ARG A 1 -24.63 0.71 28.87
CA ARG A 1 -24.42 -0.76 28.93
C ARG A 1 -22.93 -1.00 29.07
N LEU A 2 -22.49 -1.55 30.21
CA LEU A 2 -21.09 -1.93 30.46
C LEU A 2 -20.65 -3.00 29.47
N ASN A 3 -19.49 -2.83 28.87
CA ASN A 3 -18.88 -3.78 27.94
C ASN A 3 -18.63 -5.12 28.68
N ARG A 4 -18.66 -6.25 27.98
CA ARG A 4 -18.53 -7.60 28.57
C ARG A 4 -17.30 -7.73 29.49
N ARG A 5 -16.19 -7.12 29.13
CA ARG A 5 -14.95 -7.06 29.95
C ARG A 5 -15.12 -6.27 31.25
N GLN A 6 -15.80 -5.13 31.21
CA GLN A 6 -16.06 -4.32 32.40
C GLN A 6 -16.99 -5.03 33.37
N ARG A 7 -17.97 -5.78 32.87
CA ARG A 7 -18.89 -6.59 33.70
C ARG A 7 -18.16 -7.74 34.41
N GLN A 8 -17.23 -8.41 33.73
CA GLN A 8 -16.39 -9.45 34.31
C GLN A 8 -15.45 -8.90 35.39
N MET A 9 -14.88 -7.71 35.17
CA MET A 9 -14.08 -7.01 36.17
C MET A 9 -14.86 -6.68 37.44
N CYS A 10 -16.07 -6.14 37.31
CA CYS A 10 -16.92 -5.80 38.46
C CYS A 10 -17.40 -7.02 39.25
N ILE A 11 -17.64 -8.17 38.58
CA ILE A 11 -18.01 -9.43 39.27
C ILE A 11 -16.81 -9.98 40.04
N ARG A 12 -15.62 -9.91 39.48
CA ARG A 12 -14.37 -10.35 40.09
C ARG A 12 -14.06 -9.56 41.38
N ASP A 13 -14.14 -8.22 41.30
CA ASP A 13 -13.79 -7.34 42.42
C ASP A 13 -14.76 -7.50 43.62
N ARG A 14 -15.98 -8.01 43.38
CA ARG A 14 -16.92 -8.35 44.44
C ARG A 14 -16.65 -9.70 45.11
N LEU A 15 -16.16 -10.67 44.34
CA LEU A 15 -15.99 -12.05 44.82
C LEU A 15 -14.60 -12.27 45.47
N TYR A 16 -13.59 -11.58 44.98
CA TYR A 16 -12.20 -11.75 45.46
C TYR A 16 -11.46 -10.41 45.45
N PRO A 17 -11.63 -9.54 46.45
CA PRO A 17 -11.03 -8.20 46.48
C PRO A 17 -9.50 -8.22 46.51
N ASP A 18 -8.89 -9.30 47.02
CA ASP A 18 -7.43 -9.43 47.19
C ASP A 18 -6.76 -10.33 46.12
N ALA A 19 -7.51 -10.83 45.14
CA ALA A 19 -6.98 -11.72 44.15
C ALA A 19 -6.38 -10.96 42.92
N PHE A 20 -5.09 -11.05 42.75
CA PHE A 20 -4.41 -10.60 41.52
C PHE A 20 -4.68 -11.61 40.41
N VAL A 21 -5.56 -11.24 39.48
CA VAL A 21 -5.87 -12.06 38.31
C VAL A 21 -5.08 -11.54 37.12
N TYR A 22 -4.07 -12.29 36.72
CA TYR A 22 -3.33 -12.05 35.49
C TYR A 22 -4.01 -12.78 34.33
N THR A 23 -4.26 -12.07 33.23
CA THR A 23 -4.67 -12.71 31.98
C THR A 23 -3.43 -13.35 31.33
N TRP A 24 -3.65 -14.34 30.46
CA TRP A 24 -2.56 -14.92 29.67
C TRP A 24 -1.78 -13.85 28.89
N ALA A 25 -2.48 -12.82 28.41
CA ALA A 25 -1.87 -11.68 27.73
C ALA A 25 -0.94 -10.86 28.65
N ASP A 26 -1.30 -10.69 29.92
CA ASP A 26 -0.47 -9.97 30.90
C ASP A 26 0.80 -10.77 31.26
N MET A 27 0.67 -12.09 31.37
CA MET A 27 1.80 -13.00 31.60
C MET A 27 2.79 -13.02 30.44
N ASN A 28 2.31 -12.81 29.21
CA ASN A 28 3.12 -12.78 27.98
C ASN A 28 3.22 -11.36 27.39
N SER A 29 3.28 -10.33 28.23
CA SER A 29 3.31 -8.92 27.81
C SER A 29 4.50 -8.60 26.90
N SER A 30 5.64 -9.25 27.10
CA SER A 30 6.81 -9.12 26.23
C SER A 30 6.55 -9.61 24.81
N LEU A 31 5.85 -10.74 24.66
CA LEU A 31 5.44 -11.28 23.35
C LEU A 31 4.48 -10.32 22.63
N PHE A 32 3.46 -9.82 23.33
CA PHE A 32 2.51 -8.86 22.76
C PHE A 32 3.16 -7.53 22.40
N SER A 33 4.13 -7.09 23.19
CA SER A 33 4.93 -5.90 22.89
C SER A 33 5.79 -6.10 21.64
N ALA A 34 6.42 -7.26 21.47
CA ALA A 34 7.18 -7.61 20.28
C ALA A 34 6.30 -7.63 19.03
N LEU A 35 5.13 -8.26 19.08
CA LEU A 35 4.16 -8.27 17.96
C LEU A 35 3.64 -6.86 17.61
N LYS A 36 3.50 -5.99 18.61
CA LYS A 36 3.11 -4.59 18.38
C LYS A 36 4.21 -3.79 17.67
N VAL A 37 5.46 -4.01 18.07
CA VAL A 37 6.63 -3.41 17.42
C VAL A 37 6.73 -3.91 15.97
N GLU A 38 6.62 -5.22 15.75
CA GLU A 38 6.62 -5.82 14.42
C GLU A 38 5.56 -5.17 13.50
N ARG A 39 4.32 -5.04 13.97
CA ARG A 39 3.24 -4.36 13.22
C ARG A 39 3.60 -2.92 12.87
N ASN A 40 4.18 -2.16 13.79
CA ASN A 40 4.59 -0.79 13.54
C ASN A 40 5.72 -0.70 12.51
N VAL A 41 6.70 -1.59 12.59
CA VAL A 41 7.81 -1.66 11.62
C VAL A 41 7.27 -2.01 10.24
N MET A 42 6.37 -2.99 10.11
CA MET A 42 5.71 -3.33 8.84
C MET A 42 4.94 -2.15 8.26
N PHE A 43 4.24 -1.38 9.10
CA PHE A 43 3.54 -0.17 8.65
C PHE A 43 4.50 0.89 8.10
N ILE A 44 5.65 1.11 8.75
CA ILE A 44 6.68 2.04 8.28
C ILE A 44 7.24 1.58 6.92
N ILE A 45 7.57 0.30 6.79
CA ILE A 45 8.09 -0.28 5.53
C ILE A 45 7.07 -0.10 4.40
N LEU A 46 5.81 -0.44 4.65
CA LEU A 46 4.74 -0.26 3.65
C LEU A 46 4.57 1.20 3.24
N SER A 47 4.64 2.13 4.21
CA SER A 47 4.57 3.57 3.93
C SER A 47 5.73 4.03 3.05
N LEU A 48 6.93 3.53 3.30
CA LEU A 48 8.12 3.84 2.49
C LEU A 48 7.98 3.33 1.06
N ILE A 49 7.47 2.10 0.88
CA ILE A 49 7.22 1.52 -0.45
C ILE A 49 6.21 2.38 -1.23
N ILE A 50 5.16 2.88 -0.58
CA ILE A 50 4.16 3.76 -1.21
C ILE A 50 4.81 5.08 -1.65
N ILE A 51 5.70 5.66 -0.84
CA ILE A 51 6.43 6.88 -1.19
C ILE A 51 7.31 6.63 -2.42
N VAL A 52 8.06 5.54 -2.46
CA VAL A 52 8.89 5.17 -3.62
C VAL A 52 8.03 4.97 -4.87
N ALA A 53 6.88 4.31 -4.76
CA ALA A 53 5.94 4.16 -5.86
C ALA A 53 5.42 5.50 -6.37
N ALA A 54 5.11 6.45 -5.48
CA ALA A 54 4.70 7.81 -5.85
C ALA A 54 5.79 8.55 -6.65
N PHE A 55 7.05 8.46 -6.22
CA PHE A 55 8.18 9.03 -6.98
C PHE A 55 8.36 8.39 -8.36
N ASN A 56 8.17 7.07 -8.48
CA ASN A 56 8.22 6.38 -9.77
C ASN A 56 7.14 6.91 -10.74
N ILE A 57 5.90 7.14 -10.25
CA ILE A 57 4.82 7.71 -11.06
C ILE A 57 5.19 9.13 -11.52
N ILE A 58 5.70 9.99 -10.62
CA ILE A 58 6.13 11.36 -10.96
C ILE A 58 7.22 11.32 -12.03
N SER A 59 8.23 10.50 -11.85
CA SER A 59 9.35 10.35 -12.80
C SER A 59 8.89 9.86 -14.16
N GLY A 60 8.09 8.79 -14.20
CA GLY A 60 7.57 8.21 -15.44
C GLY A 60 6.72 9.20 -16.22
N LEU A 61 5.78 9.88 -15.56
CA LEU A 61 4.94 10.90 -16.20
C LEU A 61 5.75 12.12 -16.63
N THR A 62 6.78 12.52 -15.86
CA THR A 62 7.64 13.65 -16.23
C THR A 62 8.45 13.32 -17.49
N ILE A 63 8.97 12.10 -17.61
CA ILE A 63 9.66 11.63 -18.80
C ILE A 63 8.70 11.58 -19.99
N LEU A 64 7.48 11.06 -19.79
CA LEU A 64 6.45 11.03 -20.83
C LEU A 64 6.13 12.43 -21.35
N VAL A 65 5.94 13.41 -20.45
CA VAL A 65 5.70 14.82 -20.81
C VAL A 65 6.88 15.37 -21.58
N LYS A 66 8.13 15.07 -21.17
CA LYS A 66 9.34 15.53 -21.83
C LYS A 66 9.44 14.96 -23.26
N ASN A 67 9.13 13.69 -23.45
CA ASN A 67 9.14 13.04 -24.76
C ASN A 67 8.03 13.59 -25.69
N LYS A 68 6.95 14.12 -25.11
CA LYS A 68 5.81 14.71 -25.85
C LYS A 68 5.84 16.23 -25.94
N THR A 69 6.98 16.84 -25.61
CA THR A 69 7.15 18.30 -25.56
C THR A 69 6.82 18.96 -26.90
N ARG A 70 7.26 18.37 -28.02
CA ARG A 70 7.00 18.88 -29.38
C ARG A 70 5.51 18.82 -29.72
N ASP A 71 4.85 17.71 -29.43
CA ASP A 71 3.41 17.54 -29.67
C ASP A 71 2.59 18.56 -28.85
N ILE A 72 3.00 18.80 -27.59
CA ILE A 72 2.38 19.80 -26.72
C ILE A 72 2.58 21.22 -27.29
N ALA A 73 3.76 21.54 -27.78
CA ALA A 73 4.05 22.84 -28.37
C ALA A 73 3.21 23.11 -29.63
N ILE A 74 3.05 22.10 -30.49
CA ILE A 74 2.19 22.19 -31.68
C ILE A 74 0.73 22.42 -31.26
N LEU A 75 0.21 21.65 -30.28
CA LEU A 75 -1.16 21.82 -29.78
C LEU A 75 -1.39 23.24 -29.23
N LYS A 76 -0.40 23.80 -28.53
CA LYS A 76 -0.48 25.17 -28.00
C LYS A 76 -0.44 26.23 -29.11
N SER A 77 0.33 26.02 -30.17
CA SER A 77 0.40 26.97 -31.28
C SER A 77 -0.91 27.02 -32.07
N ILE A 78 -1.69 25.94 -32.09
CA ILE A 78 -3.03 25.87 -32.69
C ILE A 78 -4.09 26.47 -31.75
N GLY A 79 -3.75 26.85 -30.49
CA GLY A 79 -4.65 27.51 -29.56
C GLY A 79 -5.33 26.59 -28.54
N VAL A 80 -4.82 25.37 -28.33
CA VAL A 80 -5.34 24.47 -27.29
C VAL A 80 -5.09 25.05 -25.90
N LEU A 81 -6.15 25.14 -25.09
CA LEU A 81 -6.11 25.66 -23.73
C LEU A 81 -5.21 24.81 -22.81
N ASN A 82 -4.44 25.44 -21.93
CA ASN A 82 -3.62 24.77 -20.93
C ASN A 82 -4.43 23.77 -20.07
N LYS A 83 -5.70 24.08 -19.77
CA LYS A 83 -6.63 23.19 -19.04
C LYS A 83 -6.83 21.84 -19.75
N SER A 84 -6.90 21.84 -21.09
CA SER A 84 -7.06 20.62 -21.87
C SER A 84 -5.81 19.75 -21.82
N ILE A 85 -4.63 20.35 -21.85
CA ILE A 85 -3.34 19.65 -21.72
C ILE A 85 -3.24 19.01 -20.33
N ILE A 86 -3.58 19.74 -19.25
CA ILE A 86 -3.61 19.21 -17.89
C ILE A 86 -4.53 17.98 -17.83
N LYS A 87 -5.75 18.10 -18.39
CA LYS A 87 -6.73 17.02 -18.39
C LYS A 87 -6.23 15.76 -19.08
N ILE A 88 -5.53 15.89 -20.21
CA ILE A 88 -4.97 14.76 -20.96
C ILE A 88 -3.91 14.04 -20.10
N PHE A 89 -2.90 14.75 -19.60
CA PHE A 89 -1.81 14.13 -18.82
C PHE A 89 -2.28 13.61 -17.48
N PHE A 90 -3.24 14.27 -16.85
CA PHE A 90 -3.88 13.79 -15.63
C PHE A 90 -4.64 12.49 -15.88
N LEU A 91 -5.45 12.42 -16.97
CA LEU A 91 -6.18 11.20 -17.32
C LEU A 91 -5.24 10.03 -17.62
N VAL A 92 -4.13 10.29 -18.33
CA VAL A 92 -3.09 9.28 -18.57
C VAL A 92 -2.49 8.78 -17.26
N GLY A 93 -2.14 9.68 -16.33
CA GLY A 93 -1.58 9.31 -15.03
C GLY A 93 -2.55 8.46 -14.19
N VAL A 94 -3.82 8.88 -14.11
CA VAL A 94 -4.87 8.14 -13.40
C VAL A 94 -5.14 6.78 -14.06
N SER A 95 -5.15 6.70 -15.39
CA SER A 95 -5.34 5.43 -16.11
C SER A 95 -4.22 4.43 -15.82
N ILE A 96 -2.96 4.87 -15.86
CA ILE A 96 -1.80 4.03 -15.53
C ILE A 96 -1.87 3.57 -14.08
N GLY A 97 -2.13 4.47 -13.14
CA GLY A 97 -2.19 4.13 -11.72
C GLY A 97 -3.36 3.20 -11.37
N THR A 98 -4.53 3.42 -11.97
CA THR A 98 -5.69 2.55 -11.76
C THR A 98 -5.45 1.15 -12.32
N SER A 99 -4.91 1.02 -13.52
CA SER A 99 -4.57 -0.28 -14.10
C SER A 99 -3.51 -1.01 -13.25
N ALA A 100 -2.46 -0.31 -12.82
CA ALA A 100 -1.44 -0.86 -11.94
C ALA A 100 -2.03 -1.34 -10.60
N THR A 101 -2.96 -0.58 -10.01
CA THR A 101 -3.63 -0.96 -8.77
C THR A 101 -4.47 -2.23 -8.95
N ILE A 102 -5.22 -2.36 -10.05
CA ILE A 102 -6.00 -3.57 -10.34
C ILE A 102 -5.09 -4.79 -10.48
N PHE A 103 -4.01 -4.67 -11.27
CA PHE A 103 -3.03 -5.75 -11.41
C PHE A 103 -2.35 -6.10 -10.08
N GLY A 104 -2.02 -5.08 -9.27
CA GLY A 104 -1.42 -5.27 -7.94
C GLY A 104 -2.34 -6.05 -6.99
N ILE A 105 -3.64 -5.71 -6.96
CA ILE A 105 -4.63 -6.43 -6.15
C ILE A 105 -4.74 -7.88 -6.63
N PHE A 106 -4.87 -8.10 -7.94
CA PHE A 106 -4.98 -9.44 -8.49
C PHE A 106 -3.77 -10.31 -8.13
N LEU A 107 -2.56 -9.80 -8.33
CA LEU A 107 -1.33 -10.50 -7.96
C LEU A 107 -1.21 -10.71 -6.45
N GLY A 108 -1.51 -9.69 -5.64
CA GLY A 108 -1.43 -9.77 -4.19
C GLY A 108 -2.39 -10.79 -3.59
N VAL A 109 -3.65 -10.80 -4.04
CA VAL A 109 -4.66 -11.77 -3.59
C VAL A 109 -4.27 -13.19 -4.03
N THR A 110 -3.86 -13.36 -5.29
CA THR A 110 -3.42 -14.65 -5.81
C THR A 110 -2.23 -15.17 -5.00
N PHE A 111 -1.24 -14.34 -4.75
CA PHE A 111 -0.07 -14.71 -3.92
C PHE A 111 -0.49 -15.09 -2.50
N SER A 112 -1.40 -14.35 -1.87
CA SER A 112 -1.89 -14.63 -0.52
C SER A 112 -2.63 -15.96 -0.42
N ILE A 113 -3.40 -16.34 -1.45
CA ILE A 113 -4.10 -17.64 -1.51
C ILE A 113 -3.10 -18.80 -1.65
N TYR A 114 -2.09 -18.62 -2.49
CA TYR A 114 -1.12 -19.68 -2.80
C TYR A 114 0.13 -19.67 -1.92
N VAL A 115 0.22 -18.80 -0.92
CA VAL A 115 1.42 -18.64 -0.08
C VAL A 115 1.83 -19.95 0.60
N GLU A 116 0.86 -20.75 1.06
CA GLU A 116 1.14 -22.04 1.68
C GLU A 116 1.70 -23.08 0.68
N ASN A 117 1.16 -23.13 -0.53
CA ASN A 117 1.66 -24.00 -1.59
C ASN A 117 3.08 -23.60 -2.02
N ILE A 118 3.34 -22.29 -2.10
CA ILE A 118 4.67 -21.75 -2.41
C ILE A 118 5.66 -22.13 -1.31
N ARG A 119 5.27 -21.98 -0.04
CA ARG A 119 6.08 -22.37 1.12
C ARG A 119 6.45 -23.85 1.07
N GLN A 120 5.46 -24.71 0.82
CA GLN A 120 5.69 -26.17 0.71
C GLN A 120 6.61 -26.51 -0.45
N PHE A 121 6.43 -25.89 -1.61
CA PHE A 121 7.29 -26.08 -2.77
C PHE A 121 8.73 -25.65 -2.49
N LEU A 122 8.95 -24.49 -1.86
CA LEU A 122 10.28 -24.02 -1.47
C LEU A 122 10.92 -24.96 -0.45
N SER A 123 10.16 -25.38 0.56
CA SER A 123 10.64 -26.30 1.60
C SER A 123 11.07 -27.64 1.03
N SER A 124 10.30 -28.19 0.06
CA SER A 124 10.62 -29.46 -0.57
C SER A 124 11.81 -29.38 -1.53
N THR A 125 11.98 -28.24 -2.22
CA THR A 125 13.04 -28.05 -3.21
C THR A 125 14.39 -27.75 -2.56
N PHE A 126 14.41 -26.94 -1.50
CA PHE A 126 15.63 -26.53 -0.82
C PHE A 126 15.96 -27.35 0.44
N ASN A 127 15.10 -28.29 0.83
CA ASN A 127 15.24 -29.12 2.04
C ASN A 127 15.47 -28.27 3.31
N ILE A 128 14.92 -27.07 3.36
CA ILE A 128 15.02 -26.11 4.48
C ILE A 128 13.65 -26.00 5.12
N SER A 129 13.54 -26.31 6.41
CA SER A 129 12.35 -26.00 7.22
C SER A 129 12.28 -24.49 7.46
N LEU A 130 11.60 -23.74 6.57
CA LEU A 130 11.47 -22.28 6.66
C LEU A 130 10.77 -21.83 7.97
N PHE A 131 9.91 -22.68 8.52
CA PHE A 131 9.24 -22.48 9.80
C PHE A 131 9.20 -23.82 10.55
N PRO A 132 10.14 -24.07 11.49
CA PRO A 132 10.08 -25.27 12.33
C PRO A 132 8.79 -25.27 13.14
N GLU A 133 7.97 -26.31 12.99
CA GLU A 133 6.70 -26.47 13.71
C GLU A 133 6.90 -26.48 15.24
N GLU A 134 8.08 -26.90 15.67
CA GLU A 134 8.48 -26.96 17.08
C GLU A 134 8.61 -25.58 17.74
N ILE A 135 8.91 -24.53 16.97
CA ILE A 135 9.11 -23.16 17.49
C ILE A 135 7.81 -22.36 17.42
N TYR A 136 7.05 -22.52 16.35
CA TYR A 136 5.88 -21.67 16.07
C TYR A 136 4.54 -22.31 16.45
N PHE A 137 4.50 -23.61 16.81
CA PHE A 137 3.28 -24.38 17.11
C PHE A 137 2.19 -24.24 16.05
N LEU A 138 2.54 -23.86 14.82
CA LEU A 138 1.65 -23.60 13.70
C LEU A 138 2.02 -24.56 12.55
N SER A 139 1.15 -25.52 12.32
CA SER A 139 1.28 -26.48 11.21
C SER A 139 1.00 -25.87 9.84
N LYS A 140 0.34 -24.71 9.79
CA LYS A 140 0.01 -23.97 8.56
C LYS A 140 0.24 -22.48 8.77
N MET A 141 0.68 -21.78 7.72
CA MET A 141 0.81 -20.33 7.74
C MET A 141 -0.58 -19.69 7.64
N PRO A 142 -1.10 -19.04 8.71
CA PRO A 142 -2.41 -18.42 8.68
C PRO A 142 -2.34 -17.16 7.82
N SER A 143 -2.84 -17.20 6.60
CA SER A 143 -3.06 -16.02 5.77
C SER A 143 -4.55 -15.66 5.80
N GLU A 144 -4.91 -14.61 6.54
CA GLU A 144 -6.27 -14.10 6.56
C GLU A 144 -6.43 -12.97 5.54
N ILE A 145 -7.25 -13.20 4.54
CA ILE A 145 -7.61 -12.19 3.54
C ILE A 145 -8.74 -11.33 4.11
N ASN A 146 -8.41 -10.14 4.58
CA ASN A 146 -9.39 -9.19 5.08
C ASN A 146 -9.83 -8.25 3.95
N ILE A 147 -11.07 -8.42 3.48
CA ILE A 147 -11.66 -7.63 2.39
C ILE A 147 -11.66 -6.13 2.73
N ASN A 148 -11.96 -5.76 3.99
CA ASN A 148 -11.92 -4.35 4.42
C ASN A 148 -10.53 -3.73 4.23
N SER A 149 -9.47 -4.45 4.56
CA SER A 149 -8.10 -3.97 4.38
C SER A 149 -7.77 -3.77 2.90
N ILE A 150 -8.19 -4.69 2.03
CA ILE A 150 -8.00 -4.57 0.58
C ILE A 150 -8.71 -3.33 0.03
N VAL A 151 -9.96 -3.09 0.43
CA VAL A 151 -10.73 -1.92 -0.01
C VAL A 151 -10.07 -0.61 0.46
N ILE A 152 -9.64 -0.53 1.70
CA ILE A 152 -8.96 0.66 2.25
C ILE A 152 -7.66 0.93 1.49
N ILE A 153 -6.82 -0.09 1.27
CA ILE A 153 -5.56 0.03 0.54
C ILE A 153 -5.82 0.47 -0.89
N THR A 154 -6.84 -0.08 -1.56
CA THR A 154 -7.23 0.29 -2.92
C THR A 154 -7.61 1.76 -3.02
N ILE A 155 -8.47 2.22 -2.11
CA ILE A 155 -8.91 3.63 -2.08
C ILE A 155 -7.71 4.55 -1.81
N CYS A 156 -6.86 4.23 -0.84
CA CYS A 156 -5.66 4.99 -0.55
C CYS A 156 -4.70 5.04 -1.76
N SER A 157 -4.49 3.93 -2.45
CA SER A 157 -3.63 3.84 -3.63
C SER A 157 -4.15 4.73 -4.77
N ILE A 158 -5.45 4.70 -5.05
CA ILE A 158 -6.06 5.54 -6.07
C ILE A 158 -5.97 7.03 -5.69
N LEU A 159 -6.23 7.39 -4.43
CA LEU A 159 -6.10 8.76 -3.96
C LEU A 159 -4.67 9.29 -4.13
N ILE A 160 -3.68 8.51 -3.74
CA ILE A 160 -2.27 8.87 -3.91
C ILE A 160 -1.94 9.05 -5.39
N THR A 161 -2.38 8.15 -6.26
CA THR A 161 -2.19 8.25 -7.71
C THR A 161 -2.78 9.56 -8.27
N ILE A 162 -3.99 9.91 -7.85
CA ILE A 162 -4.65 11.17 -8.27
C ILE A 162 -3.80 12.38 -7.86
N VAL A 163 -3.41 12.46 -6.60
CA VAL A 163 -2.61 13.59 -6.06
C VAL A 163 -1.26 13.70 -6.78
N VAL A 164 -0.57 12.58 -6.93
CA VAL A 164 0.76 12.52 -7.53
C VAL A 164 0.75 12.86 -9.02
N SER A 165 -0.31 12.50 -9.74
CA SER A 165 -0.46 12.78 -11.18
C SER A 165 -0.71 14.26 -11.51
N ILE A 166 -1.15 15.07 -10.53
CA ILE A 166 -1.38 16.50 -10.74
C ILE A 166 -0.06 17.24 -11.04
N PHE A 167 1.01 16.89 -10.35
CA PHE A 167 2.30 17.60 -10.48
C PHE A 167 2.88 17.54 -11.91
N PRO A 168 3.06 16.39 -12.55
CA PRO A 168 3.55 16.33 -13.93
C PRO A 168 2.55 16.90 -14.95
N ALA A 169 1.24 16.79 -14.70
CA ALA A 169 0.23 17.38 -15.56
C ALA A 169 0.30 18.92 -15.58
N LEU A 170 0.50 19.56 -14.42
CA LEU A 170 0.73 21.00 -14.33
C LEU A 170 2.02 21.41 -15.02
N LYS A 171 3.08 20.62 -14.86
CA LYS A 171 4.36 20.87 -15.52
C LYS A 171 4.24 20.82 -17.04
N ALA A 172 3.46 19.89 -17.60
CA ALA A 172 3.17 19.81 -19.02
C ALA A 172 2.45 21.07 -19.56
N ALA A 173 1.49 21.57 -18.81
CA ALA A 173 0.74 22.77 -19.20
C ALA A 173 1.55 24.07 -19.12
N ASN A 174 2.56 24.14 -18.27
CA ASN A 174 3.38 25.34 -18.08
C ASN A 174 4.63 25.36 -19.00
N MET A 175 4.77 24.39 -19.90
CA MET A 175 5.87 24.39 -20.88
C MET A 175 5.72 25.53 -21.88
N ASP A 176 6.85 26.22 -22.13
CA ASP A 176 6.93 27.32 -23.09
C ASP A 176 7.10 26.76 -24.51
N PRO A 177 6.15 27.00 -25.45
CA PRO A 177 6.21 26.43 -26.79
C PRO A 177 7.42 26.92 -27.59
N ILE A 178 7.88 28.16 -27.34
CA ILE A 178 9.01 28.77 -28.09
C ILE A 178 10.32 28.06 -27.76
N LYS A 179 10.55 27.76 -26.48
CA LYS A 179 11.77 27.04 -26.06
C LYS A 179 11.76 25.59 -26.52
N SER A 180 10.57 24.98 -26.60
CA SER A 180 10.41 23.57 -26.98
C SER A 180 10.62 23.30 -28.47
N LEU A 181 10.44 24.31 -29.32
CA LEU A 181 10.66 24.21 -30.79
C LEU A 181 12.08 24.66 -31.21
N LYS A 182 12.81 25.38 -30.36
CA LYS A 182 14.12 25.94 -30.68
C LYS A 182 15.32 25.03 -30.31
N TYR A 183 15.11 24.03 -29.45
CA TYR A 183 16.13 23.07 -29.05
C TYR A 183 16.00 21.78 -29.88
N GLU A 184 16.52 21.79 -31.06
CA GLU A 184 17.15 20.67 -31.77
C GLU A 184 18.65 20.95 -31.84
#